data_eb6ba5d69796ef0737dc0a442712a777
#
_entry.id   eb6ba5d69796ef0737dc0a442712a777
#
_cell.length_a   1.000
_cell.length_b   1.000
_cell.length_c   1.000
_cell.angle_alpha   90.00
_cell.angle_beta   90.00
_cell.angle_gamma   90.00
#
_symmetry.space_group_name_H-M   'P 1'
#
loop_
_entity.id
_entity.type
_entity.pdbx_description
1 polymer ?
#
loop_
_entity_poly.entity_id
_entity_poly.type
_entity_poly.pdbx_seq_one_letter_code
_entity_poly.pdbx_strand_id
1 'polypeptide(L)'
;MRKIPPLFVLLSLCLSLVSISAQVPGIGGWSFDFDEDDDYVYLIPTSNEGEFEVEFYISNSYLVEIEVEITVDTPFGAELLGEDPFIVNVGSGSNKSDSFKIGKINLFQSGSPGGSQEDFRALATLIKIGGIDVSATNDWKDDTGTARMPRIHDLKIGESAQTLEYNPDIETRFSVEITNHGNLDDQIGHAEVSDDCPLMTVSIAEDSELSKIMKPQIKSSTDSATVHVIVQISPTHPSRNCDVELRISSGGSGEGNDIVWAEESFRISVLENVAPPPDESDNGGPINEPIVTEQNLPTVGIPAIVAVLFLAFFVTSRE
;
A
#
# COMPACT_ATOMS: atom_id res chain seq x y z
N MET A 1 91.57 -10.36 32.43
CA MET A 1 90.47 -10.47 31.37
C MET A 1 89.89 -11.86 31.45
N ARG A 2 88.68 -12.01 31.99
CA ARG A 2 87.92 -13.28 32.08
C ARG A 2 87.42 -13.62 30.70
N LYS A 3 87.94 -14.69 30.07
CA LYS A 3 87.43 -15.20 28.78
C LYS A 3 85.99 -15.78 29.00
N ILE A 4 84.97 -15.16 28.44
CA ILE A 4 83.63 -15.71 28.46
C ILE A 4 83.64 -16.96 27.58
N PRO A 5 83.22 -18.12 28.08
CA PRO A 5 83.28 -19.35 27.33
C PRO A 5 82.32 -19.22 26.08
N PRO A 6 82.76 -19.72 24.90
CA PRO A 6 81.97 -19.57 23.63
C PRO A 6 80.55 -20.18 23.75
N LEU A 7 80.36 -21.10 24.70
CA LEU A 7 79.05 -21.74 24.98
C LEU A 7 78.01 -20.70 25.45
N PHE A 8 78.47 -19.72 26.29
CA PHE A 8 77.54 -18.65 26.78
C PHE A 8 77.11 -17.67 25.70
N VAL A 9 77.98 -17.39 24.72
CA VAL A 9 77.64 -16.54 23.58
C VAL A 9 76.70 -17.25 22.66
N LEU A 10 76.87 -18.54 22.43
CA LEU A 10 75.97 -19.35 21.59
C LEU A 10 74.58 -19.51 22.24
N LEU A 11 74.53 -19.70 23.56
CA LEU A 11 73.24 -19.79 24.29
C LEU A 11 72.49 -18.46 24.32
N SER A 12 73.22 -17.34 24.45
CA SER A 12 72.64 -15.99 24.34
C SER A 12 72.13 -15.68 22.93
N LEU A 13 72.76 -16.14 21.87
CA LEU A 13 72.33 -15.99 20.50
C LEU A 13 71.10 -16.85 20.21
N CYS A 14 71.01 -18.09 20.73
CA CYS A 14 69.82 -18.92 20.60
C CYS A 14 68.64 -18.39 21.38
N LEU A 15 68.85 -17.73 22.54
CA LEU A 15 67.76 -17.07 23.29
C LEU A 15 67.24 -15.81 22.65
N SER A 16 68.10 -15.10 21.85
CA SER A 16 67.63 -13.92 21.09
C SER A 16 66.86 -14.26 19.80
N LEU A 17 66.99 -15.52 19.33
CA LEU A 17 66.24 -16.00 18.16
C LEU A 17 64.85 -16.56 18.53
N VAL A 18 64.57 -16.77 19.81
CA VAL A 18 63.24 -17.27 20.26
C VAL A 18 62.23 -16.13 20.55
N SER A 19 62.63 -14.88 20.36
CA SER A 19 61.76 -13.72 20.52
C SER A 19 61.07 -13.26 19.22
N ILE A 20 61.03 -14.08 18.19
CA ILE A 20 59.94 -14.00 17.24
C ILE A 20 58.76 -14.69 17.94
N SER A 21 58.13 -13.94 18.84
CA SER A 21 56.75 -14.24 19.17
C SER A 21 56.03 -14.31 17.83
N ALA A 22 55.77 -15.51 17.36
CA ALA A 22 54.62 -15.69 16.51
C ALA A 22 53.49 -14.98 17.26
N GLN A 23 53.21 -13.76 16.93
CA GLN A 23 51.97 -13.12 17.36
C GLN A 23 50.89 -14.06 16.86
N VAL A 24 50.37 -14.82 17.82
CA VAL A 24 49.19 -15.65 17.59
C VAL A 24 48.17 -14.65 17.06
N PRO A 25 47.67 -14.84 15.84
CA PRO A 25 46.55 -14.06 15.38
C PRO A 25 45.36 -14.41 16.29
N GLY A 26 45.18 -13.69 17.38
CA GLY A 26 44.23 -14.09 18.39
C GLY A 26 44.07 -13.11 19.54
N ILE A 27 44.86 -12.03 19.58
CA ILE A 27 44.63 -10.94 20.52
C ILE A 27 43.99 -9.82 19.72
N GLY A 28 42.74 -9.95 19.50
CA GLY A 28 41.89 -8.99 18.78
C GLY A 28 40.49 -9.58 18.63
N GLY A 29 39.57 -8.77 18.25
CA GLY A 29 38.21 -9.15 18.01
C GLY A 29 37.64 -8.26 16.93
N TRP A 30 36.42 -8.51 16.58
CA TRP A 30 35.66 -7.69 15.66
C TRP A 30 34.20 -7.61 16.11
N SER A 31 33.50 -6.56 15.71
CA SER A 31 32.04 -6.43 15.90
C SER A 31 31.40 -6.00 14.61
N PHE A 32 30.10 -6.26 14.53
CA PHE A 32 29.21 -5.82 13.47
C PHE A 32 27.94 -5.32 14.15
N ASP A 33 27.54 -4.10 13.86
CA ASP A 33 26.34 -3.50 14.43
C ASP A 33 25.72 -2.52 13.39
N PHE A 34 24.41 -2.34 13.42
CA PHE A 34 23.74 -1.27 12.67
C PHE A 34 24.06 0.09 13.32
N ASP A 35 23.99 1.17 12.52
CA ASP A 35 24.27 2.52 13.01
C ASP A 35 23.11 3.11 13.81
N GLU A 36 21.89 2.62 13.60
CA GLU A 36 20.69 3.02 14.31
C GLU A 36 20.49 2.22 15.61
N ASP A 37 19.80 2.81 16.58
CA ASP A 37 19.47 2.15 17.85
C ASP A 37 18.60 0.91 17.65
N ASP A 38 18.69 -0.09 18.53
CA ASP A 38 17.98 -1.39 18.46
C ASP A 38 16.46 -1.27 18.35
N ASP A 39 15.85 -0.15 18.79
CA ASP A 39 14.41 0.13 18.71
C ASP A 39 14.01 0.99 17.51
N TYR A 40 14.97 1.32 16.63
CA TYR A 40 14.71 2.07 15.42
C TYR A 40 13.87 1.27 14.43
N VAL A 41 12.86 1.94 13.84
CA VAL A 41 11.99 1.34 12.85
C VAL A 41 12.19 2.00 11.48
N TYR A 42 12.71 1.24 10.53
CA TYR A 42 12.90 1.68 9.16
C TYR A 42 11.56 1.83 8.46
N LEU A 43 11.19 3.06 8.14
CA LEU A 43 9.95 3.35 7.42
C LEU A 43 10.17 3.09 5.92
N ILE A 44 9.44 2.13 5.36
CA ILE A 44 9.49 1.85 3.93
C ILE A 44 8.85 3.04 3.18
N PRO A 45 9.58 3.69 2.25
CA PRO A 45 9.04 4.82 1.50
C PRO A 45 8.01 4.35 0.47
N THR A 46 7.07 5.22 0.10
CA THR A 46 6.08 4.96 -0.95
C THR A 46 6.64 5.14 -2.36
N SER A 47 7.85 5.69 -2.48
CA SER A 47 8.58 5.88 -3.74
C SER A 47 9.63 4.80 -3.96
N ASN A 48 10.20 4.74 -5.17
CA ASN A 48 11.32 3.85 -5.54
C ASN A 48 11.09 2.37 -5.18
N GLU A 49 9.88 1.86 -5.39
CA GLU A 49 9.52 0.46 -5.08
C GLU A 49 9.85 0.06 -3.63
N GLY A 50 9.67 0.98 -2.69
CA GLY A 50 9.90 0.75 -1.27
C GLY A 50 11.38 0.61 -0.89
N GLU A 51 12.30 1.19 -1.66
CA GLU A 51 13.73 1.14 -1.37
C GLU A 51 14.07 1.93 -0.10
N PHE A 52 14.76 1.30 0.84
CA PHE A 52 15.36 1.94 2.01
C PHE A 52 16.79 1.46 2.23
N GLU A 53 17.59 2.26 2.91
CA GLU A 53 19.01 2.03 3.16
C GLU A 53 19.25 1.75 4.64
N VAL A 54 20.14 0.80 4.92
CA VAL A 54 20.57 0.41 6.26
C VAL A 54 22.07 0.67 6.36
N GLU A 55 22.45 1.57 7.26
CA GLU A 55 23.84 1.84 7.58
C GLU A 55 24.31 0.91 8.68
N PHE A 56 25.56 0.45 8.57
CA PHE A 56 26.19 -0.43 9.55
C PHE A 56 27.66 -0.09 9.71
N TYR A 57 28.25 -0.56 10.80
CA TYR A 57 29.68 -0.46 11.01
C TYR A 57 30.31 -1.79 11.44
N ILE A 58 31.55 -1.99 11.00
CA ILE A 58 32.39 -3.13 11.40
C ILE A 58 33.59 -2.57 12.11
N SER A 59 33.84 -3.03 13.34
CA SER A 59 35.00 -2.71 14.13
C SER A 59 36.01 -3.85 14.07
N ASN A 60 37.26 -3.55 13.73
CA ASN A 60 38.37 -4.50 13.69
C ASN A 60 39.48 -4.12 14.67
N SER A 61 39.61 -4.86 15.75
CA SER A 61 40.73 -4.70 16.73
C SER A 61 41.91 -5.66 16.50
N TYR A 62 41.85 -6.50 15.43
CA TYR A 62 43.03 -7.26 15.01
C TYR A 62 44.12 -6.33 14.45
N LEU A 63 45.38 -6.77 14.60
CA LEU A 63 46.55 -6.05 14.08
C LEU A 63 46.73 -6.21 12.55
N VAL A 64 45.80 -6.86 11.89
CA VAL A 64 45.77 -7.13 10.44
C VAL A 64 44.40 -6.86 9.89
N GLU A 65 44.32 -6.68 8.59
CA GLU A 65 43.03 -6.51 7.86
C GLU A 65 42.18 -7.77 7.98
N ILE A 66 40.85 -7.57 8.02
CA ILE A 66 39.86 -8.64 7.96
C ILE A 66 38.97 -8.49 6.74
N GLU A 67 38.50 -9.62 6.20
CA GLU A 67 37.42 -9.66 5.21
C GLU A 67 36.19 -10.31 5.85
N VAL A 68 35.05 -9.62 5.73
CA VAL A 68 33.75 -10.04 6.28
C VAL A 68 32.77 -10.19 5.14
N GLU A 69 32.12 -11.34 5.05
CA GLU A 69 31.04 -11.59 4.12
C GLU A 69 29.70 -11.29 4.81
N ILE A 70 28.82 -10.54 4.14
CA ILE A 70 27.53 -10.15 4.69
C ILE A 70 26.42 -10.75 3.82
N THR A 71 25.45 -11.42 4.47
CA THR A 71 24.19 -11.89 3.90
C THR A 71 23.03 -11.21 4.62
N VAL A 72 21.93 -10.92 3.90
CA VAL A 72 20.79 -10.22 4.47
C VAL A 72 19.51 -11.00 4.23
N ASP A 73 18.82 -11.35 5.31
CA ASP A 73 17.43 -11.83 5.26
C ASP A 73 16.51 -10.61 5.20
N THR A 74 15.83 -10.41 4.06
CA THR A 74 15.05 -9.21 3.79
C THR A 74 13.60 -9.33 4.25
N PRO A 75 12.95 -8.23 4.71
CA PRO A 75 11.56 -8.24 5.15
C PRO A 75 10.59 -8.19 3.97
N PHE A 76 9.34 -8.62 4.16
CA PHE A 76 8.24 -8.49 3.18
C PHE A 76 8.52 -9.10 1.81
N GLY A 77 9.42 -10.08 1.72
CA GLY A 77 9.83 -10.67 0.44
C GLY A 77 10.57 -9.68 -0.48
N ALA A 78 11.19 -8.67 0.10
CA ALA A 78 12.07 -7.72 -0.59
C ALA A 78 13.32 -8.37 -1.17
N GLU A 79 14.05 -7.64 -1.98
CA GLU A 79 15.36 -8.05 -2.49
C GLU A 79 16.45 -7.14 -1.93
N LEU A 80 17.63 -7.72 -1.65
CA LEU A 80 18.84 -6.94 -1.45
C LEU A 80 19.25 -6.32 -2.80
N LEU A 81 19.46 -5.00 -2.82
CA LEU A 81 19.85 -4.31 -4.05
C LEU A 81 21.38 -4.27 -4.14
N GLY A 82 21.94 -5.11 -4.99
CA GLY A 82 23.39 -5.23 -5.19
C GLY A 82 23.85 -6.67 -5.22
N GLU A 83 25.07 -6.90 -4.74
CA GLU A 83 25.65 -8.25 -4.61
C GLU A 83 25.11 -8.91 -3.32
N ASP A 84 24.74 -10.18 -3.39
CA ASP A 84 24.32 -11.00 -2.26
C ASP A 84 24.94 -12.40 -2.40
N PRO A 85 25.86 -12.80 -1.50
CA PRO A 85 26.49 -12.00 -0.44
C PRO A 85 27.46 -10.93 -0.96
N PHE A 86 27.77 -9.91 -0.13
CA PHE A 86 28.81 -8.94 -0.43
C PHE A 86 29.94 -8.94 0.60
N ILE A 87 31.14 -8.48 0.20
CA ILE A 87 32.34 -8.55 1.02
C ILE A 87 32.79 -7.15 1.43
N VAL A 88 33.09 -6.99 2.71
CA VAL A 88 33.64 -5.76 3.31
C VAL A 88 35.03 -6.02 3.85
N ASN A 89 35.99 -5.20 3.40
CA ASN A 89 37.37 -5.22 3.92
C ASN A 89 37.55 -4.14 4.98
N VAL A 90 38.06 -4.50 6.16
CA VAL A 90 38.28 -3.60 7.28
C VAL A 90 39.76 -3.64 7.70
N GLY A 91 40.43 -2.50 7.60
CA GLY A 91 41.84 -2.37 7.93
C GLY A 91 42.15 -2.69 9.38
N SER A 92 43.42 -2.95 9.66
CA SER A 92 43.95 -3.23 11.00
C SER A 92 43.60 -2.12 12.00
N GLY A 93 43.05 -2.48 13.16
CA GLY A 93 42.75 -1.55 14.26
C GLY A 93 41.82 -0.39 13.86
N SER A 94 40.93 -0.59 12.87
CA SER A 94 40.07 0.45 12.33
C SER A 94 38.60 0.05 12.36
N ASN A 95 37.74 1.06 12.20
CA ASN A 95 36.32 0.88 11.98
C ASN A 95 35.98 1.25 10.53
N LYS A 96 35.02 0.58 9.94
CA LYS A 96 34.49 0.92 8.63
C LYS A 96 32.96 0.98 8.70
N SER A 97 32.41 2.12 8.30
CA SER A 97 30.98 2.25 8.03
C SER A 97 30.73 1.96 6.54
N ASP A 98 29.62 1.32 6.26
CA ASP A 98 29.14 0.99 4.93
C ASP A 98 27.62 0.90 4.99
N SER A 99 26.94 0.67 3.85
CA SER A 99 25.49 0.53 3.81
C SER A 99 25.08 -0.51 2.79
N PHE A 100 23.86 -1.05 2.98
CA PHE A 100 23.18 -1.85 1.98
C PHE A 100 21.76 -1.34 1.78
N LYS A 101 21.18 -1.68 0.63
CA LYS A 101 19.83 -1.24 0.28
C LYS A 101 18.91 -2.44 0.11
N ILE A 102 17.73 -2.33 0.69
CA ILE A 102 16.63 -3.26 0.53
C ILE A 102 15.55 -2.59 -0.31
N GLY A 103 15.00 -3.28 -1.30
CA GLY A 103 14.00 -2.71 -2.19
C GLY A 103 13.13 -3.74 -2.89
N LYS A 104 12.40 -3.30 -3.91
CA LYS A 104 11.38 -4.08 -4.64
C LYS A 104 10.27 -4.63 -3.74
N ILE A 105 9.91 -3.84 -2.73
CA ILE A 105 8.85 -4.19 -1.79
C ILE A 105 7.50 -3.92 -2.45
N ASN A 106 6.65 -4.93 -2.49
CA ASN A 106 5.28 -4.75 -2.95
C ASN A 106 4.42 -4.14 -1.84
N LEU A 107 4.18 -2.83 -1.92
CA LEU A 107 3.40 -2.07 -0.93
C LEU A 107 1.91 -2.48 -0.84
N PHE A 108 1.42 -3.26 -1.79
CA PHE A 108 0.02 -3.71 -1.89
C PHE A 108 -0.09 -5.24 -1.85
N GLN A 109 0.80 -5.91 -1.12
CA GLN A 109 0.73 -7.37 -1.00
C GLN A 109 -0.31 -7.83 0.02
N SER A 110 -0.98 -8.94 -0.29
CA SER A 110 -1.89 -9.56 0.66
C SER A 110 -1.10 -10.20 1.82
N GLY A 111 -1.48 -9.88 3.05
CA GLY A 111 -0.85 -10.41 4.26
C GLY A 111 0.07 -9.43 4.98
N SER A 112 0.44 -8.33 4.34
CA SER A 112 1.24 -7.27 4.96
C SER A 112 0.56 -5.91 4.76
N PRO A 113 -0.55 -5.66 5.47
CA PRO A 113 -1.28 -4.40 5.35
C PRO A 113 -0.44 -3.21 5.82
N GLY A 114 -0.85 -2.01 5.45
CA GLY A 114 -0.21 -0.78 5.89
C GLY A 114 -0.07 -0.71 7.41
N GLY A 115 1.12 -0.36 7.88
CA GLY A 115 1.49 -0.32 9.30
C GLY A 115 2.02 -1.64 9.87
N SER A 116 1.97 -2.76 9.12
CA SER A 116 2.62 -4.01 9.56
C SER A 116 4.13 -3.84 9.67
N GLN A 117 4.73 -4.62 10.57
CA GLN A 117 6.17 -4.64 10.82
C GLN A 117 6.71 -6.03 10.55
N GLU A 118 7.91 -6.11 10.02
CA GLU A 118 8.65 -7.35 9.82
C GLU A 118 10.14 -7.08 10.07
N ASP A 119 10.77 -8.01 10.77
CA ASP A 119 12.19 -7.92 11.07
C ASP A 119 13.01 -8.40 9.86
N PHE A 120 14.17 -7.79 9.70
CA PHE A 120 15.22 -8.22 8.79
C PHE A 120 16.51 -8.41 9.58
N ARG A 121 17.40 -9.24 9.05
CA ARG A 121 18.63 -9.60 9.74
C ARG A 121 19.81 -9.55 8.78
N ALA A 122 20.90 -8.91 9.19
CA ALA A 122 22.19 -9.04 8.52
C ALA A 122 23.10 -9.97 9.30
N LEU A 123 23.67 -10.95 8.61
CA LEU A 123 24.64 -11.89 9.13
C LEU A 123 26.01 -11.59 8.53
N ALA A 124 26.93 -11.15 9.36
CA ALA A 124 28.30 -10.86 9.01
C ALA A 124 29.19 -12.05 9.42
N THR A 125 29.89 -12.67 8.47
CA THR A 125 30.76 -13.83 8.69
C THR A 125 32.21 -13.48 8.40
N LEU A 126 33.10 -13.69 9.34
CA LEU A 126 34.53 -13.48 9.16
C LEU A 126 35.12 -14.56 8.26
N ILE A 127 35.58 -14.17 7.05
CA ILE A 127 36.11 -15.10 6.06
C ILE A 127 37.62 -15.09 5.95
N LYS A 128 38.30 -13.93 6.23
CA LYS A 128 39.77 -13.87 6.22
C LYS A 128 40.32 -12.97 7.31
N ILE A 129 41.49 -13.33 7.82
CA ILE A 129 42.30 -12.52 8.75
C ILE A 129 43.73 -12.45 8.15
N GLY A 130 44.20 -11.22 7.83
CA GLY A 130 45.52 -11.01 7.25
C GLY A 130 45.73 -11.79 5.95
N GLY A 131 44.67 -11.99 5.15
CA GLY A 131 44.70 -12.75 3.89
C GLY A 131 44.62 -14.27 4.07
N ILE A 132 44.55 -14.78 5.31
CA ILE A 132 44.38 -16.21 5.62
C ILE A 132 42.89 -16.53 5.70
N ASP A 133 42.43 -17.50 4.97
CA ASP A 133 41.06 -17.99 5.03
C ASP A 133 40.75 -18.62 6.40
N VAL A 134 39.72 -18.12 7.06
CA VAL A 134 39.24 -18.58 8.37
C VAL A 134 37.74 -18.94 8.34
N SER A 135 37.14 -19.04 7.17
CA SER A 135 35.74 -19.34 6.99
C SER A 135 35.29 -20.63 7.71
N ALA A 136 36.20 -21.61 7.87
CA ALA A 136 35.96 -22.84 8.61
C ALA A 136 35.79 -22.63 10.11
N THR A 137 36.17 -21.49 10.69
CA THR A 137 36.00 -21.20 12.12
C THR A 137 34.55 -20.85 12.49
N ASN A 138 33.75 -20.48 11.50
CA ASN A 138 32.34 -20.14 11.69
C ASN A 138 32.16 -19.00 12.72
N ASP A 139 33.05 -18.00 12.68
CA ASP A 139 32.96 -16.77 13.48
C ASP A 139 32.06 -15.75 12.79
N TRP A 140 30.89 -15.54 13.35
CA TRP A 140 29.88 -14.64 12.81
C TRP A 140 29.31 -13.70 13.88
N LYS A 141 28.76 -12.60 13.43
CA LYS A 141 27.96 -11.64 14.18
C LYS A 141 26.71 -11.37 13.40
N ASP A 142 25.68 -10.96 14.06
CA ASP A 142 24.44 -10.55 13.41
C ASP A 142 23.83 -9.35 14.11
N ASP A 143 23.04 -8.64 13.33
CA ASP A 143 22.18 -7.59 13.84
C ASP A 143 20.82 -7.63 13.15
N THR A 144 19.80 -7.10 13.82
CA THR A 144 18.41 -7.19 13.41
C THR A 144 17.77 -5.82 13.44
N GLY A 145 17.16 -5.41 12.32
CA GLY A 145 16.34 -4.21 12.25
C GLY A 145 14.88 -4.54 12.00
N THR A 146 14.00 -3.62 12.30
CA THR A 146 12.56 -3.74 12.03
C THR A 146 12.14 -2.78 10.92
N ALA A 147 11.52 -3.29 9.86
CA ALA A 147 10.93 -2.49 8.79
C ALA A 147 9.42 -2.35 8.98
N ARG A 148 8.86 -1.19 8.62
CA ARG A 148 7.42 -0.93 8.70
C ARG A 148 6.85 -0.55 7.36
N MET A 149 5.79 -1.24 6.95
CA MET A 149 4.99 -0.95 5.77
C MET A 149 4.31 0.43 5.91
N PRO A 150 4.41 1.32 4.91
CA PRO A 150 3.72 2.61 4.95
C PRO A 150 2.20 2.40 4.95
N ARG A 151 1.46 3.32 5.58
CA ARG A 151 0.00 3.36 5.48
C ARG A 151 -0.37 4.20 4.27
N ILE A 152 -1.00 3.59 3.29
CA ILE A 152 -1.45 4.25 2.06
C ILE A 152 -2.96 4.28 2.07
N HIS A 153 -3.51 5.49 2.18
CA HIS A 153 -4.93 5.78 2.09
C HIS A 153 -5.23 6.28 0.69
N ASP A 154 -6.05 5.57 -0.07
CA ASP A 154 -6.40 5.91 -1.46
C ASP A 154 -7.83 5.45 -1.76
N LEU A 155 -8.81 6.29 -1.43
CA LEU A 155 -10.19 6.08 -1.85
C LEU A 155 -10.37 6.58 -3.28
N LYS A 156 -11.12 5.85 -4.09
CA LYS A 156 -11.51 6.24 -5.44
C LYS A 156 -13.02 6.34 -5.55
N ILE A 157 -13.47 7.39 -6.20
CA ILE A 157 -14.86 7.60 -6.57
C ILE A 157 -15.06 6.98 -7.95
N GLY A 158 -16.09 6.15 -8.08
CA GLY A 158 -16.43 5.53 -9.36
C GLY A 158 -16.82 6.58 -10.40
N GLU A 159 -16.24 6.50 -11.58
CA GLU A 159 -16.52 7.41 -12.69
C GLU A 159 -17.97 7.28 -13.17
N SER A 160 -18.65 8.42 -13.39
CA SER A 160 -19.90 8.45 -14.14
C SER A 160 -19.61 8.74 -15.62
N ALA A 161 -19.61 7.71 -16.43
CA ALA A 161 -19.42 7.86 -17.87
C ALA A 161 -20.63 8.48 -18.60
N GLN A 162 -21.73 8.72 -17.90
CA GLN A 162 -23.00 9.18 -18.49
C GLN A 162 -23.44 10.51 -17.90
N THR A 163 -23.88 11.41 -18.78
CA THR A 163 -24.63 12.59 -18.37
C THR A 163 -25.98 12.13 -17.79
N LEU A 164 -26.25 12.53 -16.55
CA LEU A 164 -27.52 12.25 -15.90
C LEU A 164 -28.56 13.27 -16.37
N GLU A 165 -29.73 12.81 -16.86
CA GLU A 165 -30.81 13.69 -17.33
C GLU A 165 -31.91 13.73 -16.28
N TYR A 166 -32.26 14.94 -15.82
CA TYR A 166 -33.25 15.13 -14.76
C TYR A 166 -34.27 16.20 -15.14
N ASN A 167 -35.53 15.93 -14.78
CA ASN A 167 -36.59 16.89 -14.91
C ASN A 167 -36.65 17.85 -13.71
N PRO A 168 -36.96 19.13 -13.91
CA PRO A 168 -37.27 20.05 -12.81
C PRO A 168 -38.47 19.57 -12.00
N ASP A 169 -38.58 20.05 -10.75
CA ASP A 169 -39.66 19.76 -9.80
C ASP A 169 -39.74 18.31 -9.31
N ILE A 170 -38.72 17.49 -9.57
CA ILE A 170 -38.64 16.11 -9.11
C ILE A 170 -37.36 15.94 -8.30
N GLU A 171 -37.49 15.48 -7.05
CA GLU A 171 -36.34 14.99 -6.31
C GLU A 171 -35.87 13.68 -6.95
N THR A 172 -34.63 13.68 -7.35
CA THR A 172 -34.00 12.52 -7.95
C THR A 172 -32.75 12.14 -7.16
N ARG A 173 -32.25 10.92 -7.37
CA ARG A 173 -31.02 10.52 -6.74
C ARG A 173 -30.19 9.64 -7.66
N PHE A 174 -28.88 9.72 -7.51
CA PHE A 174 -27.94 8.79 -8.13
C PHE A 174 -27.00 8.19 -7.10
N SER A 175 -26.38 7.07 -7.45
CA SER A 175 -25.52 6.32 -6.57
C SER A 175 -24.10 6.31 -7.14
N VAL A 176 -23.14 6.49 -6.28
CA VAL A 176 -21.73 6.48 -6.61
C VAL A 176 -21.05 5.41 -5.79
N GLU A 177 -20.27 4.58 -6.45
CA GLU A 177 -19.48 3.53 -5.81
C GLU A 177 -18.13 4.10 -5.37
N ILE A 178 -17.75 3.81 -4.12
CA ILE A 178 -16.47 4.20 -3.54
C ILE A 178 -15.67 2.93 -3.28
N THR A 179 -14.43 2.92 -3.74
CA THR A 179 -13.52 1.77 -3.60
C THR A 179 -12.23 2.17 -2.90
N ASN A 180 -11.64 1.20 -2.17
CA ASN A 180 -10.39 1.43 -1.45
C ASN A 180 -9.21 0.86 -2.25
N HIS A 181 -8.37 1.74 -2.80
CA HIS A 181 -7.13 1.43 -3.52
C HIS A 181 -5.87 1.56 -2.65
N GLY A 182 -6.04 1.85 -1.37
CA GLY A 182 -4.95 1.86 -0.39
C GLY A 182 -4.43 0.46 -0.05
N ASN A 183 -3.59 0.36 0.98
CA ASN A 183 -3.04 -0.92 1.43
C ASN A 183 -3.49 -1.36 2.84
N LEU A 184 -4.51 -0.72 3.38
CA LEU A 184 -5.12 -1.05 4.68
C LEU A 184 -6.63 -0.82 4.62
N ASP A 185 -7.37 -1.40 5.56
CA ASP A 185 -8.80 -1.17 5.70
C ASP A 185 -9.08 0.31 5.92
N ASP A 186 -10.06 0.86 5.20
CA ASP A 186 -10.43 2.27 5.25
C ASP A 186 -11.94 2.46 5.20
N GLN A 187 -12.40 3.65 5.55
CA GLN A 187 -13.79 4.08 5.48
C GLN A 187 -13.86 5.53 5.02
N ILE A 188 -15.03 6.02 4.67
CA ILE A 188 -15.22 7.42 4.36
C ILE A 188 -15.21 8.21 5.67
N GLY A 189 -14.25 9.13 5.83
CA GLY A 189 -14.15 10.00 7.01
C GLY A 189 -15.09 11.20 6.93
N HIS A 190 -15.13 11.80 5.75
CA HIS A 190 -16.00 12.92 5.44
C HIS A 190 -16.45 12.86 3.99
N ALA A 191 -17.65 13.33 3.70
CA ALA A 191 -18.19 13.43 2.36
C ALA A 191 -18.91 14.78 2.19
N GLU A 192 -18.58 15.46 1.11
CA GLU A 192 -19.16 16.73 0.73
C GLU A 192 -19.66 16.64 -0.71
N VAL A 193 -20.78 17.31 -0.99
CA VAL A 193 -21.30 17.47 -2.34
C VAL A 193 -21.65 18.92 -2.60
N SER A 194 -21.30 19.43 -3.76
CA SER A 194 -21.59 20.80 -4.20
C SER A 194 -22.03 20.81 -5.67
N ASP A 195 -22.66 21.90 -6.08
CA ASP A 195 -23.08 22.11 -7.46
C ASP A 195 -22.78 23.55 -7.93
N ASP A 196 -22.75 23.75 -9.25
CA ASP A 196 -22.48 25.05 -9.88
C ASP A 196 -23.76 25.74 -10.36
N CYS A 197 -24.95 25.17 -10.13
CA CYS A 197 -26.19 25.68 -10.66
C CYS A 197 -27.05 26.40 -9.61
N PRO A 198 -27.43 27.66 -9.83
CA PRO A 198 -28.45 28.30 -9.04
C PRO A 198 -29.79 27.60 -9.22
N LEU A 199 -30.60 27.47 -8.20
CA LEU A 199 -31.90 26.80 -8.18
C LEU A 199 -31.82 25.25 -8.26
N MET A 200 -30.63 24.70 -8.02
CA MET A 200 -30.41 23.28 -7.72
C MET A 200 -29.89 23.17 -6.28
N THR A 201 -30.20 22.10 -5.61
CA THR A 201 -29.67 21.75 -4.29
C THR A 201 -29.25 20.29 -4.33
N VAL A 202 -28.06 20.04 -3.85
CA VAL A 202 -27.49 18.69 -3.75
C VAL A 202 -27.19 18.35 -2.30
N SER A 203 -27.41 17.12 -1.91
CA SER A 203 -27.08 16.63 -0.57
C SER A 203 -26.75 15.14 -0.60
N ILE A 204 -26.04 14.68 0.43
CA ILE A 204 -25.78 13.26 0.63
C ILE A 204 -26.94 12.65 1.39
N ALA A 205 -27.48 11.53 0.92
CA ALA A 205 -28.58 10.85 1.54
C ALA A 205 -28.15 10.15 2.85
N GLU A 206 -29.01 10.13 3.86
CA GLU A 206 -28.76 9.52 5.17
C GLU A 206 -28.48 8.00 5.11
N ASP A 207 -28.98 7.32 4.08
CA ASP A 207 -28.79 5.89 3.84
C ASP A 207 -27.49 5.58 3.07
N SER A 208 -26.63 6.54 2.86
CA SER A 208 -25.28 6.33 2.30
C SER A 208 -24.40 5.52 3.26
N GLU A 209 -23.58 4.62 2.69
CA GLU A 209 -22.75 3.70 3.48
C GLU A 209 -21.42 4.37 3.96
N LEU A 210 -21.50 5.58 4.55
CA LEU A 210 -20.30 6.36 4.92
C LEU A 210 -19.42 5.67 5.97
N SER A 211 -20.01 4.89 6.88
CA SER A 211 -19.27 4.21 7.95
C SER A 211 -18.85 2.79 7.58
N LYS A 212 -19.05 2.36 6.34
CA LYS A 212 -18.67 1.03 5.89
C LYS A 212 -17.15 0.92 5.76
N ILE A 213 -16.57 -0.07 6.44
CA ILE A 213 -15.16 -0.41 6.31
C ILE A 213 -14.97 -1.15 4.98
N MET A 214 -14.11 -0.62 4.13
CA MET A 214 -13.75 -1.20 2.83
C MET A 214 -12.36 -1.79 2.92
N LYS A 215 -12.23 -3.05 2.51
CA LYS A 215 -10.92 -3.70 2.39
C LYS A 215 -10.18 -3.21 1.15
N PRO A 216 -8.84 -3.21 1.18
CA PRO A 216 -8.04 -2.89 0.01
C PRO A 216 -8.41 -3.76 -1.20
N GLN A 217 -8.50 -3.16 -2.37
CA GLN A 217 -8.72 -3.88 -3.64
C GLN A 217 -7.43 -4.58 -4.11
N ILE A 218 -6.86 -5.43 -3.28
CA ILE A 218 -5.71 -6.25 -3.64
C ILE A 218 -6.25 -7.50 -4.35
N LYS A 219 -6.12 -7.56 -5.68
CA LYS A 219 -6.47 -8.73 -6.53
C LYS A 219 -7.91 -9.23 -6.38
N SER A 220 -8.90 -8.46 -6.84
CA SER A 220 -10.31 -8.86 -6.97
C SER A 220 -11.23 -8.74 -5.73
N SER A 221 -10.89 -7.96 -4.73
CA SER A 221 -11.89 -7.55 -3.76
C SER A 221 -12.92 -6.66 -4.46
N THR A 222 -14.21 -6.99 -4.34
CA THR A 222 -15.34 -6.16 -4.80
C THR A 222 -15.95 -5.39 -3.63
N ASP A 223 -15.17 -5.15 -2.59
CA ASP A 223 -15.65 -4.45 -1.40
C ASP A 223 -15.68 -2.95 -1.68
N SER A 224 -16.88 -2.38 -1.71
CA SER A 224 -17.13 -0.98 -2.01
C SER A 224 -18.20 -0.43 -1.08
N ALA A 225 -18.20 0.90 -0.89
CA ALA A 225 -19.28 1.62 -0.23
C ALA A 225 -20.10 2.39 -1.29
N THR A 226 -21.37 2.55 -1.03
CA THR A 226 -22.27 3.32 -1.91
C THR A 226 -22.62 4.64 -1.26
N VAL A 227 -22.35 5.73 -1.97
CA VAL A 227 -22.81 7.08 -1.62
C VAL A 227 -23.97 7.44 -2.50
N HIS A 228 -25.07 7.86 -1.90
CA HIS A 228 -26.26 8.32 -2.59
C HIS A 228 -26.32 9.84 -2.55
N VAL A 229 -26.38 10.46 -3.73
CA VAL A 229 -26.53 11.91 -3.88
C VAL A 229 -27.97 12.23 -4.26
N ILE A 230 -28.63 13.06 -3.46
CA ILE A 230 -29.96 13.60 -3.72
C ILE A 230 -29.80 14.91 -4.50
N VAL A 231 -30.54 15.03 -5.57
CA VAL A 231 -30.59 16.23 -6.41
C VAL A 231 -32.02 16.77 -6.44
N GLN A 232 -32.18 18.00 -6.01
CA GLN A 232 -33.45 18.71 -5.99
C GLN A 232 -33.38 19.94 -6.89
N ILE A 233 -34.17 19.96 -7.94
CA ILE A 233 -34.14 20.99 -8.98
C ILE A 233 -35.42 21.80 -8.92
N SER A 234 -35.29 23.14 -8.77
CA SER A 234 -36.46 24.05 -8.78
C SER A 234 -37.26 23.92 -10.06
N PRO A 235 -38.61 23.98 -10.01
CA PRO A 235 -39.45 23.98 -11.20
C PRO A 235 -39.18 25.13 -12.16
N THR A 236 -38.53 26.19 -11.69
CA THR A 236 -38.15 27.37 -12.52
C THR A 236 -36.72 27.31 -13.03
N HIS A 237 -36.03 26.19 -12.82
CA HIS A 237 -34.66 26.03 -13.29
C HIS A 237 -34.63 26.02 -14.85
N PRO A 238 -33.73 26.80 -15.47
CA PRO A 238 -33.60 26.78 -16.91
C PRO A 238 -32.96 25.46 -17.38
N SER A 239 -33.33 25.01 -18.57
CA SER A 239 -32.68 23.87 -19.20
C SER A 239 -31.21 24.20 -19.46
N ARG A 240 -30.30 23.47 -18.80
CA ARG A 240 -28.84 23.62 -18.93
C ARG A 240 -28.11 22.42 -18.31
N ASN A 241 -26.82 22.32 -18.58
CA ASN A 241 -25.93 21.40 -17.89
C ASN A 241 -25.42 22.03 -16.57
N CYS A 242 -25.34 21.22 -15.53
CA CYS A 242 -24.82 21.53 -14.23
C CYS A 242 -23.75 20.52 -13.88
N ASP A 243 -22.67 20.96 -13.26
CA ASP A 243 -21.64 20.07 -12.74
C ASP A 243 -21.85 19.92 -11.21
N VAL A 244 -21.90 18.67 -10.76
CA VAL A 244 -21.99 18.29 -9.33
C VAL A 244 -20.67 17.67 -8.94
N GLU A 245 -20.01 18.22 -7.95
CA GLU A 245 -18.74 17.73 -7.42
C GLU A 245 -18.97 16.97 -6.12
N LEU A 246 -18.52 15.71 -6.07
CA LEU A 246 -18.46 14.90 -4.87
C LEU A 246 -17.02 14.83 -4.39
N ARG A 247 -16.79 15.18 -3.13
CA ARG A 247 -15.51 15.05 -2.44
C ARG A 247 -15.65 14.12 -1.26
N ILE A 248 -14.72 13.19 -1.11
CA ILE A 248 -14.66 12.29 0.04
C ILE A 248 -13.26 12.29 0.62
N SER A 249 -13.15 12.15 1.94
CA SER A 249 -11.88 11.90 2.61
C SER A 249 -11.79 10.49 3.16
N SER A 250 -10.56 9.97 3.24
CA SER A 250 -10.25 8.76 3.99
C SER A 250 -10.44 8.99 5.49
N GLY A 251 -11.11 8.07 6.18
CA GLY A 251 -11.30 8.12 7.63
C GLY A 251 -10.06 7.72 8.43
N GLY A 252 -9.10 7.06 7.80
CA GLY A 252 -7.83 6.65 8.41
C GLY A 252 -6.68 7.63 8.16
N SER A 253 -6.85 8.62 7.27
CA SER A 253 -5.86 9.66 7.04
C SER A 253 -5.80 10.65 8.22
N GLY A 254 -4.67 11.36 8.33
CA GLY A 254 -4.41 12.33 9.40
C GLY A 254 -5.39 13.50 9.44
N GLU A 255 -5.19 14.41 10.39
CA GLU A 255 -5.96 15.63 10.50
C GLU A 255 -5.27 16.79 9.74
N GLY A 256 -6.06 17.76 9.30
CA GLY A 256 -5.55 18.98 8.65
C GLY A 256 -5.05 18.74 7.22
N ASN A 257 -3.81 19.11 6.93
CA ASN A 257 -3.23 19.04 5.58
C ASN A 257 -2.86 17.60 5.14
N ASP A 258 -2.89 16.65 6.07
CA ASP A 258 -2.57 15.25 5.81
C ASP A 258 -3.80 14.43 5.40
N ILE A 259 -4.98 15.08 5.30
CA ILE A 259 -6.21 14.43 4.86
C ILE A 259 -6.10 14.11 3.36
N VAL A 260 -6.27 12.84 3.04
CA VAL A 260 -6.32 12.37 1.64
C VAL A 260 -7.76 12.51 1.12
N TRP A 261 -7.92 13.31 0.06
CA TRP A 261 -9.20 13.55 -0.61
C TRP A 261 -9.24 12.88 -1.97
N ALA A 262 -10.42 12.36 -2.31
CA ALA A 262 -10.79 12.01 -3.68
C ALA A 262 -11.92 12.92 -4.13
N GLU A 263 -11.90 13.32 -5.40
CA GLU A 263 -12.86 14.26 -6.00
C GLU A 263 -13.30 13.72 -7.36
N GLU A 264 -14.60 13.83 -7.65
CA GLU A 264 -15.17 13.45 -8.95
C GLU A 264 -16.32 14.39 -9.31
N SER A 265 -16.42 14.74 -10.59
CA SER A 265 -17.45 15.63 -11.11
C SER A 265 -18.44 14.88 -11.99
N PHE A 266 -19.73 15.06 -11.71
CA PHE A 266 -20.84 14.43 -12.40
C PHE A 266 -21.62 15.50 -13.18
N ARG A 267 -21.83 15.29 -14.48
CA ARG A 267 -22.62 16.22 -15.30
C ARG A 267 -24.08 15.85 -15.27
N ILE A 268 -24.92 16.83 -14.88
CA ILE A 268 -26.37 16.73 -14.86
C ILE A 268 -26.94 17.62 -15.95
N SER A 269 -27.74 17.08 -16.88
CA SER A 269 -28.51 17.82 -17.87
C SER A 269 -29.92 18.05 -17.33
N VAL A 270 -30.22 19.29 -16.99
CA VAL A 270 -31.60 19.67 -16.61
C VAL A 270 -32.44 19.85 -17.86
N LEU A 271 -33.48 19.04 -17.97
CA LEU A 271 -34.39 19.06 -19.11
C LEU A 271 -35.33 20.27 -19.07
N GLU A 272 -35.91 20.63 -20.21
CA GLU A 272 -36.89 21.67 -20.27
C GLU A 272 -38.19 21.25 -19.55
N ASN A 273 -38.74 22.11 -18.69
CA ASN A 273 -40.02 21.87 -18.07
C ASN A 273 -41.13 22.05 -19.12
N VAL A 274 -41.47 20.98 -19.83
CA VAL A 274 -42.58 20.99 -20.79
C VAL A 274 -43.86 20.91 -19.95
N ALA A 275 -44.55 22.07 -19.85
CA ALA A 275 -45.89 22.07 -19.27
C ALA A 275 -46.76 21.05 -20.04
N PRO A 276 -47.55 20.21 -19.35
CA PRO A 276 -48.45 19.32 -20.02
C PRO A 276 -49.33 20.13 -20.98
N PRO A 277 -49.56 19.64 -22.22
CA PRO A 277 -50.41 20.35 -23.17
C PRO A 277 -51.74 20.66 -22.47
N PRO A 278 -52.27 21.89 -22.61
CA PRO A 278 -53.53 22.24 -21.99
C PRO A 278 -54.56 21.19 -22.41
N ASP A 279 -55.23 20.62 -21.38
CA ASP A 279 -56.29 19.65 -21.63
C ASP A 279 -57.30 20.26 -22.66
N GLU A 280 -57.28 19.76 -23.88
CA GLU A 280 -58.26 20.09 -24.90
C GLU A 280 -59.65 19.50 -24.55
N SER A 281 -60.02 19.51 -23.30
CA SER A 281 -61.31 19.01 -22.84
C SER A 281 -62.21 20.09 -22.32
N ASP A 282 -62.53 21.09 -23.16
CA ASP A 282 -63.78 21.84 -22.98
C ASP A 282 -64.42 22.20 -24.32
N ASN A 283 -64.67 21.21 -25.14
CA ASN A 283 -65.67 21.27 -26.17
C ASN A 283 -66.72 20.23 -25.84
N GLY A 284 -67.87 20.73 -25.31
CA GLY A 284 -69.02 19.94 -24.97
C GLY A 284 -69.56 19.11 -26.16
N GLY A 285 -69.03 17.92 -26.33
CA GLY A 285 -69.55 16.86 -27.18
C GLY A 285 -70.15 15.76 -26.29
N PRO A 286 -71.15 15.02 -26.76
CA PRO A 286 -71.91 14.09 -25.96
C PRO A 286 -71.01 12.97 -25.41
N ILE A 287 -71.29 12.64 -24.14
CA ILE A 287 -70.62 11.57 -23.38
C ILE A 287 -70.66 10.25 -24.17
N ASN A 288 -69.59 9.89 -24.80
CA ASN A 288 -69.40 8.53 -25.29
C ASN A 288 -68.65 7.73 -24.18
N GLU A 289 -69.15 6.56 -23.94
CA GLU A 289 -68.70 5.62 -22.92
C GLU A 289 -67.17 5.42 -22.92
N PRO A 290 -66.56 5.14 -21.73
CA PRO A 290 -65.12 4.94 -21.65
C PRO A 290 -64.70 3.72 -22.46
N ILE A 291 -63.88 3.93 -23.48
CA ILE A 291 -63.16 2.85 -24.17
C ILE A 291 -62.13 2.33 -23.16
N VAL A 292 -62.39 1.18 -22.56
CA VAL A 292 -61.39 0.45 -21.79
C VAL A 292 -60.33 -0.04 -22.76
N THR A 293 -59.26 0.69 -22.89
CA THR A 293 -58.04 0.20 -23.54
C THR A 293 -57.40 -0.84 -22.63
N GLU A 294 -57.61 -2.12 -22.93
CA GLU A 294 -56.86 -3.20 -22.31
C GLU A 294 -55.37 -2.94 -22.61
N GLN A 295 -54.62 -2.48 -21.61
CA GLN A 295 -53.16 -2.52 -21.64
C GLN A 295 -52.75 -3.97 -21.63
N ASN A 296 -52.36 -4.50 -22.79
CA ASN A 296 -51.68 -5.80 -22.86
C ASN A 296 -50.33 -5.70 -22.16
N LEU A 297 -50.32 -6.06 -20.88
CA LEU A 297 -49.07 -6.41 -20.18
C LEU A 297 -48.41 -7.55 -20.96
N PRO A 298 -47.13 -7.53 -21.26
CA PRO A 298 -46.43 -8.64 -21.86
C PRO A 298 -46.50 -9.82 -20.88
N THR A 299 -47.38 -10.77 -21.15
CA THR A 299 -47.43 -12.05 -20.43
C THR A 299 -46.14 -12.79 -20.75
N VAL A 300 -45.23 -12.87 -19.76
CA VAL A 300 -44.13 -13.83 -19.81
C VAL A 300 -44.77 -15.23 -19.82
N GLY A 301 -44.76 -15.85 -20.99
CA GLY A 301 -45.42 -17.12 -21.21
C GLY A 301 -44.88 -18.21 -20.27
N ILE A 302 -45.77 -18.99 -19.70
CA ILE A 302 -45.52 -20.16 -18.82
C ILE A 302 -44.36 -21.05 -19.31
N PRO A 303 -44.04 -21.21 -20.64
CA PRO A 303 -42.88 -21.98 -21.09
C PRO A 303 -41.53 -21.44 -20.64
N ALA A 304 -41.39 -20.11 -20.42
CA ALA A 304 -40.11 -19.53 -20.01
C ALA A 304 -39.78 -19.81 -18.54
N ILE A 305 -40.79 -19.87 -17.68
CA ILE A 305 -40.64 -20.19 -16.25
C ILE A 305 -40.25 -21.68 -16.07
N VAL A 306 -40.83 -22.58 -16.89
CA VAL A 306 -40.49 -24.00 -16.85
C VAL A 306 -39.04 -24.26 -17.32
N ALA A 307 -38.56 -23.54 -18.31
CA ALA A 307 -37.20 -23.68 -18.80
C ALA A 307 -36.14 -23.27 -17.76
N VAL A 308 -36.37 -22.20 -16.99
CA VAL A 308 -35.48 -21.76 -15.91
C VAL A 308 -35.44 -22.74 -14.75
N LEU A 309 -36.59 -23.33 -14.38
CA LEU A 309 -36.65 -24.35 -13.34
C LEU A 309 -35.96 -25.67 -13.76
N PHE A 310 -36.03 -26.07 -15.02
CA PHE A 310 -35.29 -27.24 -15.51
C PHE A 310 -33.79 -27.05 -15.54
N LEU A 311 -33.30 -25.86 -15.87
CA LEU A 311 -31.88 -25.54 -15.82
C LEU A 311 -31.32 -25.53 -14.39
N ALA A 312 -32.06 -25.02 -13.43
CA ALA A 312 -31.68 -25.03 -12.01
C ALA A 312 -31.57 -26.47 -11.46
N PHE A 313 -32.46 -27.40 -11.89
CA PHE A 313 -32.45 -28.80 -11.43
C PHE A 313 -31.25 -29.59 -11.99
N PHE A 314 -30.74 -29.26 -13.18
CA PHE A 314 -29.58 -29.94 -13.76
C PHE A 314 -28.25 -29.49 -13.18
N VAL A 315 -28.17 -28.28 -12.59
CA VAL A 315 -26.94 -27.77 -11.97
C VAL A 315 -26.73 -28.32 -10.56
N THR A 316 -27.83 -28.61 -9.80
CA THR A 316 -27.73 -29.12 -8.44
C THR A 316 -27.61 -30.65 -8.33
N SER A 317 -27.73 -31.40 -9.43
CA SER A 317 -27.63 -32.87 -9.41
C SER A 317 -26.24 -33.41 -9.87
N ARG A 318 -25.21 -32.59 -9.85
CA ARG A 318 -23.83 -32.93 -10.21
C ARG A 318 -22.80 -32.64 -9.11
N GLU A 319 -23.17 -32.70 -7.86
CA GLU A 319 -22.27 -32.89 -6.73
C GLU A 319 -22.48 -34.20 -6.02
#